data_293ff6fbdc574939ef6d51635b20e1a9
#
_entry.id   293ff6fbdc574939ef6d51635b20e1a9
#
_cell.length_a   1.000
_cell.length_b   1.000
_cell.length_c   1.000
_cell.angle_alpha   90.00
_cell.angle_beta   90.00
_cell.angle_gamma   90.00
#
_symmetry.space_group_name_H-M   'P 1'
#
loop_
_entity.id
_entity.type
_entity.pdbx_description
1 polymer ?
#
loop_
_entity_poly.entity_id
_entity_poly.type
_entity_poly.pdbx_seq_one_letter_code
_entity_poly.pdbx_strand_id
1 'polypeptide(L)'
;MGETRVDLEHLLEDLRDAYPYSIAETILTEIIANSLDSGASQITMTADPAQSTLTVVDNGSGMQRKAMRQYHDIAASTKVRGQGIGFAGVGIKLGLLVCEEVLTETRRGSTHVATRWHLASRHRAPWQWVPPIGLVGEQGTAVRLKLQIPLSPLIDP
;
A
#
# COMPACT_ATOMS: atom_id res chain seq x y z
N MET A 1 0.54 -20.51 -30.36
CA MET A 1 0.13 -19.17 -29.96
C MET A 1 0.69 -18.86 -28.59
N GLY A 2 1.37 -17.76 -28.44
CA GLY A 2 1.92 -17.31 -27.17
C GLY A 2 1.20 -16.08 -26.65
N GLU A 3 1.47 -15.74 -25.40
CA GLU A 3 1.00 -14.50 -24.79
C GLU A 3 2.14 -13.83 -24.01
N THR A 4 2.06 -12.53 -23.86
CA THR A 4 3.03 -11.77 -23.09
C THR A 4 2.79 -12.04 -21.61
N ARG A 5 3.85 -12.43 -20.90
CA ARG A 5 3.81 -12.60 -19.45
C ARG A 5 4.63 -11.51 -18.79
N VAL A 6 4.24 -11.15 -17.58
CA VAL A 6 4.96 -10.18 -16.76
C VAL A 6 5.64 -10.90 -15.62
N ASP A 7 6.96 -10.72 -15.50
CA ASP A 7 7.70 -11.08 -14.29
C ASP A 7 7.49 -9.94 -13.29
N LEU A 8 6.48 -10.07 -12.48
CA LEU A 8 6.05 -9.01 -11.57
C LEU A 8 7.12 -8.64 -10.57
N GLU A 9 7.81 -9.62 -9.99
CA GLU A 9 8.87 -9.36 -9.03
C GLU A 9 10.01 -8.57 -9.68
N HIS A 10 10.44 -8.95 -10.88
CA HIS A 10 11.48 -8.25 -11.60
C HIS A 10 11.07 -6.82 -11.97
N LEU A 11 9.81 -6.65 -12.40
CA LEU A 11 9.27 -5.33 -12.70
C LEU A 11 9.30 -4.42 -11.47
N LEU A 12 8.90 -4.95 -10.30
CA LEU A 12 8.93 -4.19 -9.05
C LEU A 12 10.37 -3.85 -8.64
N GLU A 13 11.31 -4.77 -8.84
CA GLU A 13 12.72 -4.51 -8.57
C GLU A 13 13.28 -3.42 -9.48
N ASP A 14 12.94 -3.44 -10.77
CA ASP A 14 13.35 -2.39 -11.72
C ASP A 14 12.74 -1.04 -11.34
N LEU A 15 11.49 -1.01 -10.94
CA LEU A 15 10.83 0.21 -10.48
C LEU A 15 11.47 0.73 -9.19
N ARG A 16 11.82 -0.16 -8.26
CA ARG A 16 12.55 0.21 -7.04
C ARG A 16 13.87 0.90 -7.39
N ASP A 17 14.61 0.32 -8.32
CA ASP A 17 15.94 0.82 -8.71
C ASP A 17 15.86 2.15 -9.48
N ALA A 18 14.70 2.48 -10.04
CA ALA A 18 14.47 3.75 -10.72
C ALA A 18 14.25 4.93 -9.75
N TYR A 19 13.98 4.66 -8.47
CA TYR A 19 13.79 5.71 -7.48
C TYR A 19 15.12 6.12 -6.85
N PRO A 20 15.33 7.44 -6.59
CA PRO A 20 16.57 7.94 -5.99
C PRO A 20 16.69 7.67 -4.49
N TYR A 21 15.64 7.20 -3.86
CA TYR A 21 15.58 6.95 -2.41
C TYR A 21 15.59 5.47 -2.11
N SER A 22 15.83 5.10 -0.84
CA SER A 22 15.70 3.73 -0.39
C SER A 22 14.25 3.26 -0.55
N ILE A 23 14.05 1.94 -0.64
CA ILE A 23 12.72 1.36 -0.76
C ILE A 23 11.84 1.75 0.45
N ALA A 24 12.42 1.80 1.66
CA ALA A 24 11.69 2.20 2.86
C ALA A 24 11.17 3.63 2.76
N GLU A 25 12.01 4.57 2.35
CA GLU A 25 11.61 5.96 2.16
C GLU A 25 10.56 6.11 1.07
N THR A 26 10.71 5.38 -0.02
CA THR A 26 9.76 5.40 -1.14
C THR A 26 8.39 4.92 -0.70
N ILE A 27 8.32 3.81 0.03
CA ILE A 27 7.06 3.25 0.53
C ILE A 27 6.38 4.24 1.48
N LEU A 28 7.11 4.76 2.47
CA LEU A 28 6.55 5.70 3.43
C LEU A 28 6.09 6.99 2.77
N THR A 29 6.90 7.54 1.87
CA THR A 29 6.55 8.76 1.13
C THR A 29 5.25 8.55 0.36
N GLU A 30 5.09 7.41 -0.30
CA GLU A 30 3.90 7.11 -1.09
C GLU A 30 2.67 6.94 -0.21
N ILE A 31 2.78 6.25 0.92
CA ILE A 31 1.65 6.07 1.84
C ILE A 31 1.21 7.43 2.39
N ILE A 32 2.15 8.27 2.82
CA ILE A 32 1.84 9.60 3.35
C ILE A 32 1.25 10.49 2.26
N ALA A 33 1.83 10.45 1.06
CA ALA A 33 1.32 11.22 -0.07
C ALA A 33 -0.12 10.82 -0.42
N ASN A 34 -0.43 9.54 -0.41
CA ASN A 34 -1.79 9.05 -0.65
C ASN A 34 -2.76 9.55 0.42
N SER A 35 -2.34 9.56 1.67
CA SER A 35 -3.14 10.09 2.77
C SER A 35 -3.41 11.59 2.61
N LEU A 36 -2.40 12.37 2.25
CA LEU A 36 -2.56 13.80 2.01
C LEU A 36 -3.43 14.07 0.79
N ASP A 37 -3.25 13.33 -0.29
CA ASP A 37 -4.05 13.46 -1.51
C ASP A 37 -5.53 13.11 -1.27
N SER A 38 -5.82 12.27 -0.28
CA SER A 38 -7.20 11.95 0.12
C SER A 38 -7.82 12.98 1.05
N GLY A 39 -7.12 14.06 1.34
CA GLY A 39 -7.61 15.13 2.19
C GLY A 39 -7.50 14.86 3.69
N ALA A 40 -6.60 13.96 4.09
CA ALA A 40 -6.42 13.66 5.50
C ALA A 40 -5.92 14.88 6.28
N SER A 41 -6.51 15.11 7.43
CA SER A 41 -6.04 16.11 8.40
C SER A 41 -5.22 15.46 9.51
N GLN A 42 -5.26 14.14 9.63
CA GLN A 42 -4.54 13.39 10.65
C GLN A 42 -4.01 12.09 10.07
N ILE A 43 -2.74 11.82 10.31
CA ILE A 43 -2.09 10.57 9.93
C ILE A 43 -1.39 10.03 11.18
N THR A 44 -1.71 8.79 11.54
CA THR A 44 -1.13 8.12 12.71
C THR A 44 -0.29 6.95 12.24
N MET A 45 0.95 6.89 12.70
CA MET A 45 1.87 5.79 12.38
C MET A 45 2.19 5.03 13.66
N THR A 46 2.06 3.70 13.61
CA THR A 46 2.33 2.83 14.74
C THR A 46 3.23 1.68 14.31
N ALA A 47 4.37 1.55 14.96
CA ALA A 47 5.28 0.42 14.75
C ALA A 47 5.13 -0.57 15.90
N ASP A 48 5.04 -1.85 15.57
CA ASP A 48 5.02 -2.96 16.54
C ASP A 48 6.14 -3.93 16.21
N PRO A 49 7.32 -3.78 16.85
CA PRO A 49 8.46 -4.66 16.58
C PRO A 49 8.19 -6.13 16.91
N ALA A 50 7.35 -6.41 17.92
CA ALA A 50 7.01 -7.79 18.30
C ALA A 50 6.28 -8.53 17.22
N GLN A 51 5.44 -7.82 16.45
CA GLN A 51 4.67 -8.37 15.32
C GLN A 51 5.32 -8.10 13.97
N SER A 52 6.41 -7.35 13.95
CA SER A 52 7.07 -6.87 12.71
C SER A 52 6.10 -6.13 11.80
N THR A 53 5.24 -5.28 12.38
CA THR A 53 4.26 -4.51 11.64
C THR A 53 4.48 -3.01 11.74
N LEU A 54 4.15 -2.32 10.65
CA LEU A 54 3.99 -0.88 10.61
C LEU A 54 2.58 -0.58 10.12
N THR A 55 1.83 0.21 10.86
CA THR A 55 0.46 0.60 10.51
C THR A 55 0.39 2.11 10.34
N VAL A 56 -0.17 2.55 9.22
CA VAL A 56 -0.41 3.96 8.93
C VAL A 56 -1.91 4.14 8.74
N VAL A 57 -2.51 4.99 9.56
CA VAL A 57 -3.97 5.25 9.55
C VAL A 57 -4.18 6.73 9.24
N ASP A 58 -5.03 7.01 8.25
CA ASP A 58 -5.45 8.38 7.96
C ASP A 58 -6.97 8.54 8.15
N ASN A 59 -7.40 9.80 8.21
CA ASN A 59 -8.80 10.18 8.26
C ASN A 59 -9.27 10.86 6.97
N GLY A 60 -8.65 10.53 5.85
CA GLY A 60 -9.01 11.06 4.54
C GLY A 60 -10.35 10.55 4.03
N SER A 61 -10.60 10.70 2.75
CA SER A 61 -11.89 10.37 2.14
C SER A 61 -12.22 8.87 2.09
N GLY A 62 -11.22 8.02 2.23
CA GLY A 62 -11.40 6.58 2.06
C GLY A 62 -11.68 6.19 0.61
N MET A 63 -11.99 4.93 0.39
CA MET A 63 -12.26 4.40 -0.93
C MET A 63 -13.54 3.59 -0.97
N GLN A 64 -14.29 3.69 -2.08
CA GLN A 64 -15.36 2.76 -2.42
C GLN A 64 -14.75 1.46 -2.98
N ARG A 65 -15.56 0.41 -3.12
CA ARG A 65 -15.08 -0.91 -3.58
C ARG A 65 -14.37 -0.85 -4.92
N LYS A 66 -14.86 -0.07 -5.87
CA LYS A 66 -14.24 0.07 -7.19
C LYS A 66 -12.83 0.63 -7.10
N ALA A 67 -12.65 1.70 -6.34
CA ALA A 67 -11.34 2.30 -6.13
C ALA A 67 -10.40 1.35 -5.38
N MET A 68 -10.94 0.61 -4.41
CA MET A 68 -10.18 -0.39 -3.67
C MET A 68 -9.67 -1.51 -4.56
N ARG A 69 -10.47 -1.97 -5.53
CA ARG A 69 -9.99 -2.95 -6.53
C ARG A 69 -8.88 -2.37 -7.38
N GLN A 70 -9.04 -1.16 -7.88
CA GLN A 70 -8.03 -0.49 -8.72
C GLN A 70 -6.72 -0.22 -7.95
N TYR A 71 -6.82 -0.04 -6.65
CA TYR A 71 -5.66 0.17 -5.78
C TYR A 71 -4.62 -0.95 -5.93
N HIS A 72 -5.04 -2.18 -6.24
CA HIS A 72 -4.15 -3.33 -6.39
C HIS A 72 -3.55 -3.46 -7.80
N ASP A 73 -3.99 -2.65 -8.75
CA ASP A 73 -3.47 -2.69 -10.11
C ASP A 73 -2.22 -1.83 -10.23
N ILE A 74 -1.18 -2.35 -10.88
CA ILE A 74 0.04 -1.58 -11.11
C ILE A 74 -0.24 -0.49 -12.14
N ALA A 75 0.20 0.74 -11.82
CA ALA A 75 0.02 1.93 -12.65
C ALA A 75 -1.44 2.35 -12.87
N ALA A 76 -2.42 1.72 -12.19
CA ALA A 76 -3.82 2.11 -12.24
C ALA A 76 -4.06 3.21 -11.19
N SER A 77 -3.69 4.44 -11.50
CA SER A 77 -3.89 5.58 -10.60
C SER A 77 -4.84 6.58 -11.23
N THR A 78 -5.74 7.15 -10.43
CA THR A 78 -6.60 8.26 -10.85
C THR A 78 -5.87 9.60 -10.77
N LYS A 79 -4.66 9.62 -10.23
CA LYS A 79 -3.85 10.82 -10.13
C LYS A 79 -3.28 11.18 -11.49
N VAL A 80 -3.43 12.44 -11.88
CA VAL A 80 -2.74 12.96 -13.05
C VAL A 80 -1.33 13.36 -12.64
N ARG A 81 -0.34 13.05 -13.48
CA ARG A 81 1.06 13.37 -13.21
C ARG A 81 1.21 14.86 -12.91
N GLY A 82 1.78 15.17 -11.74
CA GLY A 82 1.98 16.53 -11.30
C GLY A 82 0.82 17.15 -10.54
N GLN A 83 -0.32 16.46 -10.41
CA GLN A 83 -1.48 16.96 -9.68
C GLN A 83 -1.60 16.39 -8.27
N GLY A 84 -1.00 15.24 -8.01
CA GLY A 84 -0.96 14.64 -6.68
C GLY A 84 0.46 14.61 -6.15
N ILE A 85 0.60 14.36 -4.84
CA ILE A 85 1.90 14.22 -4.20
C ILE A 85 2.47 12.83 -4.45
N GLY A 86 1.59 11.80 -4.48
CA GLY A 86 1.99 10.42 -4.76
C GLY A 86 2.33 10.21 -6.22
N PHE A 87 3.19 9.25 -6.51
CA PHE A 87 3.71 9.00 -7.85
C PHE A 87 3.13 7.70 -8.44
N ALA A 88 2.22 7.84 -9.40
CA ALA A 88 1.71 6.78 -10.28
C ALA A 88 1.17 5.51 -9.58
N GLY A 89 0.85 5.57 -8.28
CA GLY A 89 0.29 4.44 -7.56
C GLY A 89 1.23 3.23 -7.46
N VAL A 90 2.54 3.42 -7.55
CA VAL A 90 3.52 2.34 -7.56
C VAL A 90 4.16 2.12 -6.19
N GLY A 91 4.27 3.17 -5.37
CA GLY A 91 5.04 3.12 -4.13
C GLY A 91 4.61 2.04 -3.16
N ILE A 92 3.31 1.93 -2.87
CA ILE A 92 2.80 0.90 -1.95
C ILE A 92 3.02 -0.51 -2.52
N LYS A 93 3.00 -0.66 -3.84
CA LYS A 93 3.20 -1.94 -4.50
C LYS A 93 4.66 -2.43 -4.35
N LEU A 94 5.61 -1.52 -4.18
CA LEU A 94 6.98 -1.88 -3.83
C LEU A 94 7.06 -2.53 -2.45
N GLY A 95 6.10 -2.24 -1.58
CA GLY A 95 5.97 -2.92 -0.29
C GLY A 95 5.86 -4.44 -0.42
N LEU A 96 5.34 -4.94 -1.54
CA LEU A 96 5.25 -6.37 -1.80
C LEU A 96 6.62 -7.06 -1.83
N LEU A 97 7.68 -6.33 -2.13
CA LEU A 97 9.05 -6.88 -2.15
C LEU A 97 9.61 -7.10 -0.74
N VAL A 98 9.16 -6.33 0.25
CA VAL A 98 9.72 -6.36 1.61
C VAL A 98 8.73 -6.85 2.66
N CYS A 99 7.48 -7.06 2.30
CA CYS A 99 6.43 -7.47 3.22
C CYS A 99 5.97 -8.89 2.93
N GLU A 100 5.65 -9.64 4.00
CA GLU A 100 4.91 -10.89 3.88
C GLU A 100 3.49 -10.62 3.43
N GLU A 101 2.93 -9.50 3.85
CA GLU A 101 1.54 -9.18 3.66
C GLU A 101 1.32 -7.67 3.77
N VAL A 102 0.43 -7.16 2.94
CA VAL A 102 -0.09 -5.79 3.03
C VAL A 102 -1.58 -5.88 3.29
N LEU A 103 -2.02 -5.42 4.46
CA LEU A 103 -3.42 -5.32 4.82
C LEU A 103 -3.85 -3.87 4.62
N THR A 104 -4.88 -3.66 3.83
CA THR A 104 -5.44 -2.32 3.62
C THR A 104 -6.91 -2.34 4.04
N GLU A 105 -7.30 -1.41 4.88
CA GLU A 105 -8.66 -1.22 5.33
C GLU A 105 -9.11 0.19 4.97
N THR A 106 -10.32 0.34 4.44
CA THR A 106 -10.85 1.64 4.06
C THR A 106 -12.31 1.78 4.46
N ARG A 107 -12.70 2.99 4.80
CA ARG A 107 -14.08 3.31 5.11
C ARG A 107 -14.47 4.63 4.47
N ARG A 108 -15.53 4.57 3.66
CA ARG A 108 -16.11 5.75 3.01
C ARG A 108 -17.63 5.58 2.97
N GLY A 109 -18.35 6.42 3.72
CA GLY A 109 -19.78 6.30 3.83
C GLY A 109 -20.17 4.95 4.44
N SER A 110 -21.04 4.21 3.78
CA SER A 110 -21.47 2.87 4.21
C SER A 110 -20.49 1.77 3.77
N THR A 111 -19.50 2.09 2.95
CA THR A 111 -18.49 1.12 2.52
C THR A 111 -17.40 1.01 3.58
N HIS A 112 -17.22 -0.18 4.13
CA HIS A 112 -16.15 -0.49 5.07
C HIS A 112 -15.60 -1.87 4.71
N VAL A 113 -14.47 -1.90 4.04
CA VAL A 113 -13.88 -3.11 3.45
C VAL A 113 -12.39 -3.18 3.72
N ALA A 114 -11.84 -4.38 3.61
CA ALA A 114 -10.42 -4.59 3.76
C ALA A 114 -9.94 -5.65 2.77
N THR A 115 -8.66 -5.57 2.41
CA THR A 115 -8.01 -6.56 1.55
C THR A 115 -6.69 -6.99 2.15
N ARG A 116 -6.29 -8.20 1.79
CA ARG A 116 -5.00 -8.78 2.12
C ARG A 116 -4.27 -9.11 0.82
N TRP A 117 -3.03 -8.68 0.72
CA TRP A 117 -2.25 -8.70 -0.51
C TRP A 117 -0.82 -9.16 -0.23
N HIS A 118 -0.25 -9.99 -1.11
CA HIS A 118 1.11 -10.47 -0.97
C HIS A 118 1.69 -10.89 -2.32
N LEU A 119 3.02 -10.92 -2.41
CA LEU A 119 3.72 -11.45 -3.56
C LEU A 119 3.89 -12.97 -3.36
N ALA A 120 3.09 -13.77 -4.08
CA ALA A 120 3.07 -15.22 -3.91
C ALA A 120 4.18 -15.91 -4.72
N SER A 121 4.56 -15.31 -5.87
CA SER A 121 5.61 -15.82 -6.74
C SER A 121 6.14 -14.67 -7.60
N ARG A 122 7.10 -14.95 -8.47
CA ARG A 122 7.66 -13.93 -9.36
C ARG A 122 6.60 -13.24 -10.23
N HIS A 123 5.51 -13.94 -10.53
CA HIS A 123 4.50 -13.46 -11.49
C HIS A 123 3.17 -13.10 -10.86
N ARG A 124 2.95 -13.43 -9.59
CA ARG A 124 1.63 -13.36 -8.97
C ARG A 124 1.66 -12.62 -7.64
N ALA A 125 0.78 -11.62 -7.53
CA ALA A 125 0.50 -10.92 -6.28
C ALA A 125 -1.02 -10.95 -6.02
N PRO A 126 -1.54 -12.08 -5.55
CA PRO A 126 -2.97 -12.19 -5.28
C PRO A 126 -3.40 -11.32 -4.12
N TRP A 127 -4.62 -10.82 -4.20
CA TRP A 127 -5.27 -10.14 -3.10
C TRP A 127 -6.69 -10.67 -2.93
N GLN A 128 -7.21 -10.56 -1.73
CA GLN A 128 -8.56 -11.02 -1.43
C GLN A 128 -9.23 -10.10 -0.44
N TRP A 129 -10.56 -10.02 -0.52
CA TRP A 129 -11.35 -9.33 0.48
C TRP A 129 -11.26 -10.11 1.79
N VAL A 130 -11.07 -9.38 2.89
CA VAL A 130 -11.08 -9.94 4.24
C VAL A 130 -11.98 -9.06 5.11
N PRO A 131 -12.48 -9.58 6.23
CA PRO A 131 -13.26 -8.75 7.15
C PRO A 131 -12.40 -7.62 7.70
N PRO A 132 -12.93 -6.38 7.78
CA PRO A 132 -12.24 -5.29 8.45
C PRO A 132 -11.98 -5.61 9.92
N ILE A 133 -10.85 -5.15 10.45
CA ILE A 133 -10.48 -5.40 11.86
C ILE A 133 -10.55 -4.14 12.73
N GLY A 134 -11.10 -3.05 12.19
CA GLY A 134 -11.30 -1.82 12.97
C GLY A 134 -10.09 -0.91 13.04
N LEU A 135 -9.21 -0.94 12.04
CA LEU A 135 -8.06 -0.03 11.97
C LEU A 135 -8.50 1.41 11.68
N VAL A 136 -9.55 1.57 10.89
CA VAL A 136 -10.08 2.87 10.48
C VAL A 136 -11.25 3.23 11.37
N GLY A 137 -11.30 4.49 11.81
CA GLY A 137 -12.43 5.00 12.59
C GLY A 137 -13.67 5.25 11.73
N GLU A 138 -14.17 6.47 11.72
CA GLU A 138 -15.40 6.81 10.99
C GLU A 138 -15.17 6.91 9.47
N GLN A 139 -14.00 7.33 9.07
CA GLN A 139 -13.63 7.52 7.67
C GLN A 139 -12.12 7.46 7.50
N GLY A 140 -11.64 6.98 6.37
CA GLY A 140 -10.24 7.01 6.03
C GLY A 140 -9.71 5.69 5.49
N THR A 141 -8.39 5.56 5.48
CA THR A 141 -7.69 4.37 5.01
C THR A 141 -6.56 4.02 5.96
N ALA A 142 -6.38 2.74 6.21
CA ALA A 142 -5.27 2.21 6.98
C ALA A 142 -4.50 1.20 6.13
N VAL A 143 -3.18 1.27 6.21
CA VAL A 143 -2.28 0.31 5.57
C VAL A 143 -1.41 -0.30 6.67
N ARG A 144 -1.46 -1.62 6.79
CA ARG A 144 -0.58 -2.37 7.70
C ARG A 144 0.38 -3.21 6.89
N LEU A 145 1.66 -2.94 7.07
CA LEU A 145 2.74 -3.70 6.44
C LEU A 145 3.26 -4.72 7.45
N LYS A 146 3.22 -6.00 7.10
CA LYS A 146 3.89 -7.04 7.87
C LYS A 146 5.20 -7.36 7.19
N LEU A 147 6.31 -7.00 7.82
CA LEU A 147 7.62 -7.04 7.20
C LEU A 147 8.23 -8.43 7.28
N GLN A 148 8.93 -8.82 6.22
CA GLN A 148 9.60 -10.12 6.12
C GLN A 148 10.81 -10.21 7.06
N ILE A 149 11.49 -9.08 7.26
CA ILE A 149 12.72 -9.03 8.04
C ILE A 149 12.45 -8.29 9.35
N PRO A 150 12.57 -8.95 10.50
CA PRO A 150 12.53 -8.28 11.79
C PRO A 150 13.61 -7.19 11.84
N LEU A 151 13.37 -6.08 12.52
CA LEU A 151 14.26 -4.93 12.61
C LEU A 151 14.48 -4.21 11.27
N SER A 152 13.50 -4.26 10.40
CA SER A 152 13.52 -3.44 9.19
C SER A 152 13.59 -1.95 9.56
N PRO A 153 14.26 -1.09 8.73
CA PRO A 153 14.26 0.35 8.94
C PRO A 153 12.89 1.00 9.05
N LEU A 154 11.84 0.32 8.57
CA LEU A 154 10.47 0.80 8.70
C LEU A 154 9.92 0.67 10.13
N ILE A 155 10.51 -0.17 10.97
CA ILE A 155 10.07 -0.42 12.34
C ILE A 155 11.07 0.12 13.37
N ASP A 156 12.33 0.09 13.02
CA ASP A 156 13.40 0.54 13.91
C ASP A 156 13.36 2.09 13.97
N PRO A 157 13.19 2.66 15.16
CA PRO A 157 13.12 4.11 15.33
C PRO A 157 14.45 4.80 15.04
#